data_5513fa5988b2c2618e37d598c6af3954
#
_entry.id   5513fa5988b2c2618e37d598c6af3954
#
_cell.length_a   1.000
_cell.length_b   1.000
_cell.length_c   1.000
_cell.angle_alpha   90.00
_cell.angle_beta   90.00
_cell.angle_gamma   90.00
#
_symmetry.space_group_name_H-M   'P 1'
#
loop_
_entity.id
_entity.type
_entity.pdbx_description
1 polymer ?
#
loop_
_entity_poly.entity_id
_entity_poly.type
_entity_poly.pdbx_seq_one_letter_code
_entity_poly.pdbx_strand_id
1 'polypeptide(L)'
;MALSSTLLIVLGFVLVVGWRHHFRTLESRRLVVELNVRADALRKQRALPVNSLAVTAPDQQKPSQPPRLLADAKPARFDAAAPLVPERSTIEVLPVINAGAMMAEATQVLGKYMDTPNWRDRVSYVHEPQRVSKLMEDYYERQQSIDPVMGALMDQGRYRIDGTEIVLLTYRSARLEGKLEIALRQDPNGQWVVDWESLVGYSEISFKSLAETKTTSPKLIRAYVKLDDYYNDEFSDANKYLSLKLTSPDNENFLNAYCERESTIGNWILADLGTEANSSLVKGYTLWVSYPPDAKSSRCLNLVRLAAGRWLIVPQKK
;
A
#
# COMPACT_ATOMS: atom_id res chain seq x y z
N MET A 1 -37.70 -18.61 -37.72
CA MET A 1 -37.48 -19.14 -36.35
C MET A 1 -36.12 -18.76 -35.73
N ALA A 2 -35.57 -17.60 -36.03
CA ALA A 2 -34.24 -17.19 -35.54
C ALA A 2 -34.26 -16.14 -34.39
N LEU A 3 -35.41 -15.62 -33.99
CA LEU A 3 -35.60 -14.60 -32.97
C LEU A 3 -35.61 -15.11 -31.52
N SER A 4 -35.75 -16.40 -31.30
CA SER A 4 -35.87 -16.99 -29.95
C SER A 4 -34.53 -17.22 -29.25
N SER A 5 -33.43 -17.48 -30.01
CA SER A 5 -32.13 -17.79 -29.41
C SER A 5 -31.37 -16.57 -28.91
N THR A 6 -31.50 -15.42 -29.58
CA THR A 6 -30.88 -14.18 -29.17
C THR A 6 -31.47 -13.59 -27.89
N LEU A 7 -32.78 -13.73 -27.71
CA LEU A 7 -33.46 -13.25 -26.50
C LEU A 7 -33.05 -14.04 -25.24
N LEU A 8 -32.84 -15.35 -25.37
CA LEU A 8 -32.36 -16.22 -24.27
C LEU A 8 -30.90 -15.87 -23.83
N ILE A 9 -30.03 -15.53 -24.79
CA ILE A 9 -28.64 -15.16 -24.50
C ILE A 9 -28.58 -13.81 -23.76
N VAL A 10 -29.38 -12.82 -24.18
CA VAL A 10 -29.44 -11.50 -23.53
C VAL A 10 -30.02 -11.62 -22.12
N LEU A 11 -31.07 -12.42 -21.92
CA LEU A 11 -31.65 -12.68 -20.59
C LEU A 11 -30.67 -13.38 -19.66
N GLY A 12 -29.90 -14.35 -20.17
CA GLY A 12 -28.84 -15.04 -19.42
C GLY A 12 -27.72 -14.08 -18.98
N PHE A 13 -27.32 -13.19 -19.86
CA PHE A 13 -26.28 -12.20 -19.56
C PHE A 13 -26.74 -11.17 -18.52
N VAL A 14 -27.97 -10.68 -18.60
CA VAL A 14 -28.55 -9.75 -17.63
C VAL A 14 -28.71 -10.40 -16.24
N LEU A 15 -29.09 -11.70 -16.19
CA LEU A 15 -29.16 -12.41 -14.92
C LEU A 15 -27.80 -12.67 -14.29
N VAL A 16 -26.78 -13.01 -15.07
CA VAL A 16 -25.41 -13.21 -14.57
C VAL A 16 -24.78 -11.90 -14.07
N VAL A 17 -24.98 -10.80 -14.79
CA VAL A 17 -24.49 -9.47 -14.38
C VAL A 17 -25.26 -8.98 -13.15
N GLY A 18 -26.58 -9.14 -13.11
CA GLY A 18 -27.41 -8.79 -11.96
C GLY A 18 -27.05 -9.61 -10.72
N TRP A 19 -26.79 -10.91 -10.87
CA TRP A 19 -26.39 -11.80 -9.78
C TRP A 19 -24.99 -11.42 -9.23
N ARG A 20 -24.02 -11.15 -10.10
CA ARG A 20 -22.69 -10.63 -9.69
C ARG A 20 -22.78 -9.29 -8.97
N HIS A 21 -23.66 -8.38 -9.41
CA HIS A 21 -23.86 -7.10 -8.74
C HIS A 21 -24.51 -7.27 -7.36
N HIS A 22 -25.47 -8.19 -7.24
CA HIS A 22 -26.16 -8.47 -5.98
C HIS A 22 -25.22 -9.12 -4.94
N PHE A 23 -24.35 -10.06 -5.33
CA PHE A 23 -23.35 -10.64 -4.44
C PHE A 23 -22.33 -9.61 -3.95
N ARG A 24 -21.82 -8.72 -4.82
CA ARG A 24 -20.89 -7.65 -4.44
C ARG A 24 -21.51 -6.69 -3.42
N THR A 25 -22.79 -6.38 -3.54
CA THR A 25 -23.49 -5.52 -2.56
C THR A 25 -23.71 -6.23 -1.22
N LEU A 26 -23.89 -7.53 -1.19
CA LEU A 26 -24.03 -8.32 0.05
C LEU A 26 -22.70 -8.46 0.79
N GLU A 27 -21.57 -8.66 0.10
CA GLU A 27 -20.23 -8.68 0.71
C GLU A 27 -19.84 -7.30 1.26
N SER A 28 -20.11 -6.23 0.52
CA SER A 28 -19.88 -4.87 1.00
C SER A 28 -20.71 -4.55 2.25
N ARG A 29 -21.96 -5.03 2.32
CA ARG A 29 -22.81 -4.87 3.51
C ARG A 29 -22.31 -5.70 4.70
N ARG A 30 -21.80 -6.91 4.48
CA ARG A 30 -21.20 -7.73 5.55
C ARG A 30 -19.96 -7.07 6.13
N LEU A 31 -19.06 -6.56 5.30
CA LEU A 31 -17.86 -5.83 5.74
C LEU A 31 -18.21 -4.57 6.53
N VAL A 32 -19.20 -3.79 6.09
CA VAL A 32 -19.67 -2.60 6.81
C VAL A 32 -20.29 -2.96 8.16
N VAL A 33 -21.06 -4.06 8.23
CA VAL A 33 -21.65 -4.55 9.49
C VAL A 33 -20.54 -5.04 10.44
N GLU A 34 -19.55 -5.77 9.94
CA GLU A 34 -18.45 -6.27 10.78
C GLU A 34 -17.54 -5.14 11.29
N LEU A 35 -17.28 -4.12 10.48
CA LEU A 35 -16.57 -2.91 10.89
C LEU A 35 -17.37 -2.09 11.91
N ASN A 36 -18.69 -1.98 11.75
CA ASN A 36 -19.55 -1.29 12.71
C ASN A 36 -19.64 -2.04 14.04
N VAL A 37 -19.73 -3.36 14.04
CA VAL A 37 -19.73 -4.19 15.26
C VAL A 37 -18.39 -4.05 16.00
N ARG A 38 -17.25 -4.01 15.30
CA ARG A 38 -15.94 -3.74 15.91
C ARG A 38 -15.84 -2.31 16.43
N ALA A 39 -16.34 -1.33 15.71
CA ALA A 39 -16.36 0.07 16.14
C ALA A 39 -17.24 0.25 17.40
N ASP A 40 -18.39 -0.41 17.47
CA ASP A 40 -19.27 -0.36 18.64
C ASP A 40 -18.71 -1.12 19.86
N ALA A 41 -17.99 -2.21 19.65
CA ALA A 41 -17.25 -2.90 20.71
C ALA A 41 -16.15 -2.00 21.31
N LEU A 42 -15.42 -1.28 20.46
CA LEU A 42 -14.40 -0.29 20.89
C LEU A 42 -15.02 0.93 21.59
N ARG A 43 -16.21 1.39 21.16
CA ARG A 43 -16.96 2.46 21.83
C ARG A 43 -17.44 2.04 23.22
N LYS A 44 -17.89 0.80 23.41
CA LYS A 44 -18.30 0.26 24.69
C LYS A 44 -17.14 0.10 25.67
N GLN A 45 -15.94 -0.23 25.22
CA GLN A 45 -14.74 -0.26 26.05
C GLN A 45 -14.28 1.14 26.52
N ARG A 46 -14.62 2.21 25.79
CA ARG A 46 -14.27 3.61 26.13
C ARG A 46 -15.24 4.33 27.05
N ALA A 47 -16.36 3.72 27.41
CA ALA A 47 -17.39 4.33 28.28
C ALA A 47 -17.08 4.22 29.78
N LEU A 48 -15.82 4.09 30.21
CA LEU A 48 -15.41 4.20 31.61
C LEU A 48 -15.02 5.65 31.94
N PRO A 49 -15.38 6.17 33.12
CA PRO A 49 -15.28 7.60 33.42
C PRO A 49 -13.83 8.06 33.58
N VAL A 50 -13.46 9.10 32.85
CA VAL A 50 -12.17 9.78 32.99
C VAL A 50 -12.26 10.78 34.16
N ASN A 51 -11.51 10.52 35.21
CA ASN A 51 -11.26 11.48 36.27
C ASN A 51 -10.38 12.63 35.76
N SER A 52 -10.84 13.85 36.00
CA SER A 52 -10.18 15.11 35.67
C SER A 52 -8.85 15.28 36.42
N LEU A 53 -7.78 15.65 35.69
CA LEU A 53 -6.58 16.23 36.29
C LEU A 53 -6.13 17.47 35.53
N ALA A 54 -5.79 18.44 36.34
CA ALA A 54 -5.47 19.84 36.13
C ALA A 54 -4.58 20.25 34.97
N VAL A 55 -4.95 21.40 34.40
CA VAL A 55 -4.19 22.21 33.45
C VAL A 55 -3.02 22.90 34.17
N THR A 56 -1.80 22.75 33.66
CA THR A 56 -0.65 23.59 34.00
C THR A 56 -0.16 24.30 32.71
N ALA A 57 0.05 25.62 32.82
CA ALA A 57 0.37 26.56 31.73
C ALA A 57 1.79 26.38 31.17
N PRO A 58 2.06 26.92 29.95
CA PRO A 58 3.23 26.58 29.16
C PRO A 58 4.48 27.35 29.57
N ASP A 59 5.63 26.68 29.55
CA ASP A 59 6.95 27.25 29.74
C ASP A 59 7.61 27.60 28.40
N GLN A 60 8.50 28.58 28.44
CA GLN A 60 9.01 29.38 27.32
C GLN A 60 9.95 28.60 26.37
N GLN A 61 9.78 28.82 25.08
CA GLN A 61 10.62 28.29 24.01
C GLN A 61 12.04 28.86 23.99
N LYS A 62 13.00 27.96 23.97
CA LYS A 62 14.43 28.23 23.70
C LYS A 62 14.63 28.21 22.15
N PRO A 63 15.47 29.09 21.58
CA PRO A 63 15.64 29.18 20.12
C PRO A 63 16.27 27.90 19.55
N SER A 64 15.64 27.38 18.51
CA SER A 64 16.08 26.19 17.77
C SER A 64 17.34 26.47 16.93
N GLN A 65 18.30 25.55 17.01
CA GLN A 65 19.46 25.50 16.13
C GLN A 65 19.04 25.24 14.67
N PRO A 66 19.80 25.77 13.68
CA PRO A 66 19.48 25.48 12.26
C PRO A 66 19.61 24.00 11.94
N PRO A 67 18.78 23.47 11.02
CA PRO A 67 18.77 22.06 10.69
C PRO A 67 20.13 21.62 10.14
N ARG A 68 20.69 20.60 10.75
CA ARG A 68 21.87 19.89 10.24
C ARG A 68 21.52 19.31 8.86
N LEU A 69 22.23 19.73 7.84
CA LEU A 69 22.19 19.13 6.50
C LEU A 69 22.45 17.62 6.63
N LEU A 70 21.42 16.83 6.41
CA LEU A 70 21.51 15.37 6.34
C LEU A 70 22.23 15.01 5.04
N ALA A 71 23.41 14.43 5.20
CA ALA A 71 24.24 13.94 4.11
C ALA A 71 23.49 12.89 3.28
N ASP A 72 23.58 13.02 1.96
CA ASP A 72 23.30 12.06 0.89
C ASP A 72 22.33 10.89 1.21
N ALA A 73 21.04 11.17 1.12
CA ALA A 73 20.03 10.12 1.14
C ALA A 73 20.11 9.31 -0.18
N LYS A 74 20.76 8.14 -0.12
CA LYS A 74 20.74 7.13 -1.19
C LYS A 74 19.39 6.40 -1.18
N PRO A 75 18.91 5.89 -2.34
CA PRO A 75 17.77 5.00 -2.38
C PRO A 75 18.00 3.84 -1.38
N ALA A 76 16.91 3.31 -0.81
CA ALA A 76 16.98 2.23 0.18
C ALA A 76 17.86 1.09 -0.37
N ARG A 77 19.02 0.86 0.24
CA ARG A 77 19.87 -0.27 -0.12
C ARG A 77 19.36 -1.50 0.59
N PHE A 78 19.40 -2.65 -0.09
CA PHE A 78 19.15 -3.92 0.56
C PHE A 78 20.18 -4.13 1.66
N ASP A 79 19.72 -4.18 2.90
CA ASP A 79 20.54 -4.52 4.06
C ASP A 79 20.27 -5.97 4.44
N ALA A 80 21.24 -6.86 4.20
CA ALA A 80 21.11 -8.28 4.50
C ALA A 80 20.92 -8.58 6.00
N ALA A 81 21.34 -7.68 6.88
CA ALA A 81 21.22 -7.82 8.33
C ALA A 81 19.84 -7.37 8.87
N ALA A 82 19.05 -6.66 8.07
CA ALA A 82 17.74 -6.22 8.52
C ALA A 82 16.77 -7.41 8.67
N PRO A 83 15.74 -7.32 9.57
CA PRO A 83 14.76 -8.39 9.78
C PRO A 83 14.08 -8.84 8.48
N LEU A 84 13.81 -10.15 8.35
CA LEU A 84 13.15 -10.72 7.16
C LEU A 84 11.70 -10.28 7.00
N VAL A 85 11.06 -9.95 8.10
CA VAL A 85 9.69 -9.47 8.15
C VAL A 85 9.61 -8.24 9.06
N PRO A 86 8.69 -7.30 8.78
CA PRO A 86 8.47 -6.16 9.66
C PRO A 86 7.80 -6.62 10.95
N GLU A 87 8.06 -5.93 12.03
CA GLU A 87 7.22 -6.04 13.22
C GLU A 87 5.79 -5.60 12.86
N ARG A 88 4.81 -6.17 13.56
CA ARG A 88 3.42 -5.77 13.35
C ARG A 88 3.22 -4.34 13.80
N SER A 89 2.83 -3.47 12.88
CA SER A 89 2.57 -2.07 13.18
C SER A 89 1.44 -1.89 14.17
N THR A 90 1.64 -1.00 15.14
CA THR A 90 0.56 -0.50 15.99
C THR A 90 -0.23 0.53 15.20
N ILE A 91 -1.52 0.26 14.95
CA ILE A 91 -2.41 1.18 14.24
C ILE A 91 -3.49 1.64 15.22
N GLU A 92 -3.53 2.93 15.49
CA GLU A 92 -4.56 3.59 16.28
C GLU A 92 -5.42 4.46 15.35
N VAL A 93 -6.73 4.26 15.37
CA VAL A 93 -7.68 5.14 14.67
C VAL A 93 -7.90 6.38 15.54
N LEU A 94 -7.53 7.54 15.01
CA LEU A 94 -7.70 8.80 15.72
C LEU A 94 -9.09 9.40 15.46
N PRO A 95 -9.71 10.06 16.47
CA PRO A 95 -11.01 10.68 16.26
C PRO A 95 -10.92 11.82 15.23
N VAL A 96 -11.90 11.91 14.36
CA VAL A 96 -12.05 12.98 13.35
C VAL A 96 -12.71 14.22 13.96
N ILE A 97 -13.12 14.18 15.22
CA ILE A 97 -13.75 15.31 15.94
C ILE A 97 -12.74 16.47 15.97
N ASN A 98 -13.14 17.63 15.47
CA ASN A 98 -12.30 18.83 15.27
C ASN A 98 -11.18 18.69 14.22
N ALA A 99 -11.15 17.62 13.45
CA ALA A 99 -10.14 17.42 12.40
C ALA A 99 -10.51 18.12 11.07
N GLY A 100 -11.64 18.82 10.99
CA GLY A 100 -12.10 19.45 9.74
C GLY A 100 -11.05 20.35 9.10
N ALA A 101 -10.38 21.21 9.88
CA ALA A 101 -9.32 22.08 9.39
C ALA A 101 -8.10 21.28 8.91
N MET A 102 -7.67 20.29 9.68
CA MET A 102 -6.53 19.41 9.35
C MET A 102 -6.80 18.59 8.09
N MET A 103 -7.98 17.99 7.96
CA MET A 103 -8.37 17.24 6.78
C MET A 103 -8.45 18.14 5.54
N ALA A 104 -8.96 19.37 5.70
CA ALA A 104 -8.98 20.38 4.64
C ALA A 104 -7.56 20.76 4.22
N GLU A 105 -6.64 20.97 5.17
CA GLU A 105 -5.24 21.27 4.91
C GLU A 105 -4.54 20.13 4.16
N ALA A 106 -4.67 18.89 4.63
CA ALA A 106 -4.12 17.71 3.96
C ALA A 106 -4.68 17.55 2.53
N THR A 107 -5.99 17.73 2.35
CA THR A 107 -6.64 17.69 1.03
C THR A 107 -6.15 18.82 0.13
N GLN A 108 -5.92 20.01 0.68
CA GLN A 108 -5.39 21.16 -0.07
C GLN A 108 -3.97 20.89 -0.56
N VAL A 109 -3.11 20.28 0.29
CA VAL A 109 -1.74 19.91 -0.10
C VAL A 109 -1.76 18.87 -1.22
N LEU A 110 -2.61 17.85 -1.11
CA LEU A 110 -2.79 16.88 -2.20
C LEU A 110 -3.26 17.56 -3.48
N GLY A 111 -4.22 18.49 -3.40
CA GLY A 111 -4.69 19.29 -4.54
C GLY A 111 -3.53 20.03 -5.21
N LYS A 112 -2.73 20.77 -4.44
CA LYS A 112 -1.53 21.47 -4.96
C LYS A 112 -0.55 20.53 -5.64
N TYR A 113 -0.27 19.37 -5.03
CA TYR A 113 0.57 18.34 -5.63
C TYR A 113 0.02 17.89 -6.99
N MET A 114 -1.26 17.57 -7.06
CA MET A 114 -1.90 17.07 -8.29
C MET A 114 -2.04 18.14 -9.38
N ASP A 115 -2.31 19.38 -9.00
CA ASP A 115 -2.46 20.52 -9.94
C ASP A 115 -1.10 21.03 -10.48
N THR A 116 0.02 20.62 -9.89
CA THR A 116 1.36 20.99 -10.33
C THR A 116 1.78 20.08 -11.51
N PRO A 117 1.91 20.60 -12.76
CA PRO A 117 2.12 19.76 -13.94
C PRO A 117 3.50 19.10 -13.97
N ASN A 118 4.53 19.83 -13.54
CA ASN A 118 5.91 19.37 -13.60
C ASN A 118 6.27 18.62 -12.31
N TRP A 119 6.72 17.37 -12.42
CA TRP A 119 7.09 16.56 -11.27
C TRP A 119 8.22 17.18 -10.43
N ARG A 120 9.15 17.95 -11.03
CA ARG A 120 10.23 18.63 -10.30
C ARG A 120 9.69 19.65 -9.30
N ASP A 121 8.63 20.34 -9.66
CA ASP A 121 7.97 21.32 -8.80
C ASP A 121 7.14 20.66 -7.70
N ARG A 122 6.66 19.42 -7.95
CA ARG A 122 5.94 18.59 -6.96
C ARG A 122 6.80 18.13 -5.80
N VAL A 123 8.12 18.11 -5.95
CA VAL A 123 9.08 17.70 -4.89
C VAL A 123 8.88 18.49 -3.61
N SER A 124 8.42 19.73 -3.67
CA SER A 124 8.14 20.56 -2.49
C SER A 124 6.96 20.08 -1.65
N TYR A 125 6.09 19.22 -2.19
CA TYR A 125 4.89 18.71 -1.52
C TYR A 125 5.03 17.28 -1.01
N VAL A 126 6.20 16.65 -1.15
CA VAL A 126 6.39 15.25 -0.77
C VAL A 126 7.20 15.09 0.50
N HIS A 127 7.01 13.96 1.16
CA HIS A 127 7.82 13.58 2.33
C HIS A 127 9.27 13.29 1.91
N GLU A 128 10.25 13.77 2.71
CA GLU A 128 11.69 13.62 2.43
C GLU A 128 12.09 14.08 1.01
N PRO A 129 11.85 15.35 0.65
CA PRO A 129 11.97 15.82 -0.72
C PRO A 129 13.37 15.61 -1.33
N GLN A 130 14.43 15.71 -0.53
CA GLN A 130 15.82 15.51 -0.99
C GLN A 130 16.10 14.07 -1.42
N ARG A 131 15.54 13.08 -0.70
CA ARG A 131 15.66 11.67 -1.04
C ARG A 131 14.72 11.32 -2.19
N VAL A 132 13.49 11.74 -2.09
CA VAL A 132 12.40 11.36 -3.00
C VAL A 132 12.58 11.98 -4.38
N SER A 133 13.21 13.16 -4.52
CA SER A 133 13.48 13.78 -5.83
C SER A 133 14.23 12.85 -6.80
N LYS A 134 15.22 12.09 -6.28
CA LYS A 134 15.96 11.11 -7.10
C LYS A 134 15.11 9.91 -7.50
N LEU A 135 14.16 9.51 -6.65
CA LEU A 135 13.23 8.43 -6.95
C LEU A 135 12.17 8.89 -7.96
N MET A 136 11.73 10.15 -7.87
CA MET A 136 10.83 10.77 -8.84
C MET A 136 11.48 10.88 -10.22
N GLU A 137 12.77 11.28 -10.29
CA GLU A 137 13.53 11.28 -11.53
C GLU A 137 13.59 9.87 -12.15
N ASP A 138 13.89 8.85 -11.35
CA ASP A 138 13.87 7.45 -11.80
C ASP A 138 12.50 7.05 -12.34
N TYR A 139 11.45 7.34 -11.59
CA TYR A 139 10.08 6.96 -11.93
C TYR A 139 9.59 7.63 -13.21
N TYR A 140 9.72 8.94 -13.32
CA TYR A 140 9.17 9.69 -14.45
C TYR A 140 10.05 9.65 -15.70
N GLU A 141 11.38 9.66 -15.56
CA GLU A 141 12.30 9.77 -16.68
C GLU A 141 12.85 8.43 -17.14
N ARG A 142 13.34 7.59 -16.22
CA ARG A 142 13.92 6.29 -16.61
C ARG A 142 12.87 5.20 -16.81
N GLN A 143 11.89 5.11 -15.92
CA GLN A 143 10.82 4.12 -16.02
C GLN A 143 9.66 4.59 -16.90
N GLN A 144 9.60 5.89 -17.24
CA GLN A 144 8.51 6.52 -18.02
C GLN A 144 7.13 6.24 -17.43
N SER A 145 7.06 6.13 -16.11
CA SER A 145 5.83 5.85 -15.39
C SER A 145 5.00 7.12 -15.21
N ILE A 146 3.70 6.95 -14.98
CA ILE A 146 2.74 8.03 -14.83
C ILE A 146 2.00 7.91 -13.51
N ASP A 147 1.54 9.04 -12.98
CA ASP A 147 0.77 9.06 -11.76
C ASP A 147 -0.56 8.30 -11.88
N PRO A 148 -1.04 7.73 -10.76
CA PRO A 148 -2.38 7.17 -10.70
C PRO A 148 -3.44 8.26 -10.92
N VAL A 149 -4.49 7.92 -11.66
CA VAL A 149 -5.61 8.84 -11.91
C VAL A 149 -6.65 8.67 -10.81
N MET A 150 -6.90 9.74 -10.06
CA MET A 150 -7.90 9.78 -9.00
C MET A 150 -9.32 9.99 -9.58
N GLY A 151 -10.27 9.23 -9.05
CA GLY A 151 -11.71 9.47 -9.22
C GLY A 151 -12.30 10.25 -8.04
N ALA A 152 -13.52 9.92 -7.65
CA ALA A 152 -14.18 10.55 -6.51
C ALA A 152 -13.56 10.12 -5.18
N LEU A 153 -13.47 11.05 -4.21
CA LEU A 153 -13.13 10.73 -2.82
C LEU A 153 -14.23 9.83 -2.24
N MET A 154 -13.83 8.70 -1.67
CA MET A 154 -14.73 7.69 -1.11
C MET A 154 -14.72 7.68 0.41
N ASP A 155 -13.54 7.88 1.00
CA ASP A 155 -13.33 7.81 2.43
C ASP A 155 -12.11 8.63 2.83
N GLN A 156 -12.08 9.04 4.10
CA GLN A 156 -10.96 9.74 4.69
C GLN A 156 -10.84 9.38 6.17
N GLY A 157 -9.62 9.18 6.62
CA GLY A 157 -9.35 8.78 8.00
C GLY A 157 -8.06 9.36 8.54
N ARG A 158 -7.96 9.40 9.86
CA ARG A 158 -6.78 9.83 10.59
C ARG A 158 -6.29 8.67 11.45
N TYR A 159 -5.03 8.36 11.33
CA TYR A 159 -4.42 7.21 11.98
C TYR A 159 -3.12 7.60 12.66
N ARG A 160 -2.76 6.88 13.71
CA ARG A 160 -1.40 6.87 14.23
C ARG A 160 -0.81 5.50 13.98
N ILE A 161 0.22 5.44 13.13
CA ILE A 161 0.89 4.21 12.75
C ILE A 161 2.31 4.26 13.32
N ASP A 162 2.64 3.34 14.23
CA ASP A 162 3.95 3.29 14.89
C ASP A 162 4.39 4.67 15.45
N GLY A 163 3.43 5.40 16.05
CA GLY A 163 3.64 6.73 16.62
C GLY A 163 3.68 7.88 15.62
N THR A 164 3.55 7.62 14.31
CA THR A 164 3.49 8.65 13.25
C THR A 164 2.03 8.91 12.88
N GLU A 165 1.64 10.17 12.84
CA GLU A 165 0.30 10.57 12.45
C GLU A 165 0.19 10.61 10.92
N ILE A 166 -0.86 9.96 10.41
CA ILE A 166 -1.15 9.79 8.98
C ILE A 166 -2.59 10.22 8.71
N VAL A 167 -2.79 11.03 7.70
CA VAL A 167 -4.09 11.20 7.04
C VAL A 167 -4.14 10.26 5.85
N LEU A 168 -5.14 9.41 5.77
CA LEU A 168 -5.38 8.53 4.65
C LEU A 168 -6.62 9.00 3.89
N LEU A 169 -6.45 9.31 2.62
CA LEU A 169 -7.52 9.68 1.70
C LEU A 169 -7.73 8.53 0.73
N THR A 170 -8.94 8.02 0.64
CA THR A 170 -9.30 6.91 -0.23
C THR A 170 -10.13 7.42 -1.39
N TYR A 171 -9.60 7.31 -2.58
CA TYR A 171 -10.28 7.67 -3.83
C TYR A 171 -10.70 6.43 -4.60
N ARG A 172 -11.71 6.58 -5.46
CA ARG A 172 -11.95 5.60 -6.51
C ARG A 172 -10.79 5.67 -7.50
N SER A 173 -10.19 4.54 -7.84
CA SER A 173 -9.21 4.53 -8.93
C SER A 173 -9.95 4.70 -10.27
N ALA A 174 -9.48 5.61 -11.12
CA ALA A 174 -10.07 5.80 -12.44
C ALA A 174 -9.61 4.75 -13.46
N ARG A 175 -8.48 4.07 -13.21
CA ARG A 175 -7.91 3.04 -14.09
C ARG A 175 -8.15 1.62 -13.64
N LEU A 176 -8.35 1.42 -12.35
CA LEU A 176 -8.45 0.11 -11.73
C LEU A 176 -9.86 -0.07 -11.17
N GLU A 177 -10.41 -1.27 -11.26
CA GLU A 177 -11.54 -1.64 -10.42
C GLU A 177 -11.05 -1.71 -8.97
N GLY A 178 -11.04 -0.58 -8.26
CA GLY A 178 -10.54 -0.57 -6.89
C GLY A 178 -10.43 0.82 -6.28
N LYS A 179 -9.72 0.85 -5.19
CA LYS A 179 -9.47 2.05 -4.39
C LYS A 179 -8.02 2.48 -4.55
N LEU A 180 -7.79 3.78 -4.57
CA LEU A 180 -6.48 4.41 -4.48
C LEU A 180 -6.36 5.03 -3.09
N GLU A 181 -5.48 4.53 -2.27
CA GLU A 181 -5.20 5.05 -0.94
C GLU A 181 -4.00 6.00 -0.99
N ILE A 182 -4.20 7.22 -0.54
CA ILE A 182 -3.18 8.27 -0.53
C ILE A 182 -2.88 8.65 0.90
N ALA A 183 -1.65 8.41 1.33
CA ALA A 183 -1.19 8.77 2.66
C ALA A 183 -0.52 10.16 2.64
N LEU A 184 -0.91 10.98 3.61
CA LEU A 184 -0.20 12.21 3.94
C LEU A 184 0.33 12.09 5.37
N ARG A 185 1.52 12.64 5.60
CA ARG A 185 2.15 12.72 6.91
C ARG A 185 2.69 14.12 7.18
N GLN A 186 2.98 14.43 8.42
CA GLN A 186 3.61 15.71 8.74
C GLN A 186 5.13 15.63 8.53
N ASP A 187 5.67 16.69 7.97
CA ASP A 187 7.11 16.92 7.92
C ASP A 187 7.65 17.36 9.31
N PRO A 188 8.96 17.56 9.49
CA PRO A 188 9.53 18.04 10.75
C PRO A 188 9.02 19.43 11.21
N ASN A 189 8.43 20.23 10.32
CA ASN A 189 7.85 21.54 10.61
C ASN A 189 6.34 21.42 10.92
N GLY A 190 5.77 20.23 10.92
CA GLY A 190 4.36 19.97 11.16
C GLY A 190 3.46 20.21 9.94
N GLN A 191 4.03 20.46 8.75
CA GLN A 191 3.26 20.64 7.51
C GLN A 191 2.89 19.30 6.90
N TRP A 192 1.67 19.20 6.39
CA TRP A 192 1.23 18.01 5.67
C TRP A 192 1.96 17.90 4.33
N VAL A 193 2.44 16.70 4.03
CA VAL A 193 3.13 16.36 2.78
C VAL A 193 2.68 14.98 2.31
N VAL A 194 2.71 14.76 1.01
CA VAL A 194 2.28 13.50 0.38
C VAL A 194 3.37 12.44 0.58
N ASP A 195 2.98 11.23 0.98
CA ASP A 195 3.84 10.06 0.89
C ASP A 195 3.85 9.57 -0.56
N TRP A 196 4.76 10.13 -1.35
CA TRP A 196 4.79 9.91 -2.79
C TRP A 196 5.07 8.45 -3.16
N GLU A 197 5.96 7.78 -2.43
CA GLU A 197 6.33 6.39 -2.75
C GLU A 197 5.12 5.45 -2.63
N SER A 198 4.27 5.65 -1.62
CA SER A 198 3.04 4.86 -1.48
C SER A 198 1.97 5.30 -2.48
N LEU A 199 1.89 6.59 -2.83
CA LEU A 199 0.93 7.10 -3.81
C LEU A 199 1.10 6.43 -5.17
N VAL A 200 2.35 6.40 -5.69
CA VAL A 200 2.62 5.85 -7.03
C VAL A 200 2.94 4.36 -7.02
N GLY A 201 3.08 3.75 -5.84
CA GLY A 201 3.56 2.37 -5.73
C GLY A 201 4.99 2.21 -6.24
N TYR A 202 5.88 3.18 -5.92
CA TYR A 202 7.24 3.22 -6.45
C TYR A 202 7.98 1.90 -6.21
N SER A 203 8.61 1.40 -7.26
CA SER A 203 9.48 0.23 -7.28
C SER A 203 10.83 0.59 -7.90
N GLU A 204 11.94 0.02 -7.40
CA GLU A 204 13.29 0.28 -7.92
C GLU A 204 13.49 -0.20 -9.36
N ILE A 205 12.59 -1.05 -9.83
CA ILE A 205 12.59 -1.62 -11.18
C ILE A 205 11.15 -1.93 -11.58
N SER A 206 10.80 -1.68 -12.85
CA SER A 206 9.48 -2.06 -13.36
C SER A 206 9.34 -3.59 -13.44
N PHE A 207 8.11 -4.10 -13.34
CA PHE A 207 7.83 -5.54 -13.46
C PHE A 207 8.31 -6.10 -14.79
N LYS A 208 8.18 -5.33 -15.87
CA LYS A 208 8.67 -5.69 -17.20
C LYS A 208 10.19 -5.83 -17.20
N SER A 209 10.91 -4.82 -16.74
CA SER A 209 12.38 -4.84 -16.69
C SER A 209 12.89 -5.91 -15.72
N LEU A 210 12.18 -6.18 -14.63
CA LEU A 210 12.51 -7.26 -13.70
C LEU A 210 12.44 -8.62 -14.41
N ALA A 211 11.38 -8.88 -15.19
CA ALA A 211 11.22 -10.11 -15.98
C ALA A 211 12.26 -10.26 -17.10
N GLU A 212 12.64 -9.14 -17.74
CA GLU A 212 13.64 -9.12 -18.82
C GLU A 212 15.05 -9.35 -18.31
N THR A 213 15.43 -8.70 -17.22
CA THR A 213 16.82 -8.73 -16.70
C THR A 213 17.11 -9.92 -15.81
N LYS A 214 16.10 -10.57 -15.24
CA LYS A 214 16.20 -11.68 -14.29
C LYS A 214 17.29 -11.45 -13.22
N THR A 215 17.32 -10.25 -12.64
CA THR A 215 18.36 -9.87 -11.68
C THR A 215 18.33 -10.75 -10.43
N THR A 216 19.50 -11.26 -10.04
CA THR A 216 19.68 -12.01 -8.79
C THR A 216 19.92 -11.09 -7.59
N SER A 217 20.25 -9.82 -7.84
CA SER A 217 20.33 -8.80 -6.79
C SER A 217 18.95 -8.42 -6.31
N PRO A 218 18.67 -8.44 -4.99
CA PRO A 218 17.38 -8.07 -4.45
C PRO A 218 16.94 -6.65 -4.87
N LYS A 219 15.69 -6.51 -5.28
CA LYS A 219 15.05 -5.25 -5.68
C LYS A 219 13.81 -4.99 -4.85
N LEU A 220 13.66 -3.74 -4.41
CA LEU A 220 12.43 -3.30 -3.73
C LEU A 220 11.34 -3.07 -4.76
N ILE A 221 10.19 -3.71 -4.55
CA ILE A 221 8.99 -3.49 -5.36
C ILE A 221 7.77 -3.27 -4.46
N ARG A 222 6.79 -2.54 -4.98
CA ARG A 222 5.45 -2.49 -4.43
C ARG A 222 4.50 -3.23 -5.35
N ALA A 223 3.67 -4.08 -4.78
CA ALA A 223 2.77 -4.95 -5.53
C ALA A 223 1.44 -5.11 -4.82
N TYR A 224 0.39 -5.36 -5.58
CA TYR A 224 -0.79 -6.04 -5.05
C TYR A 224 -0.50 -7.52 -5.00
N VAL A 225 -0.73 -8.13 -3.83
CA VAL A 225 -0.35 -9.51 -3.55
C VAL A 225 -1.58 -10.32 -3.15
N LYS A 226 -1.70 -11.51 -3.70
CA LYS A 226 -2.65 -12.53 -3.24
C LYS A 226 -1.96 -13.89 -3.22
N LEU A 227 -2.53 -14.83 -2.47
CA LEU A 227 -2.14 -16.23 -2.56
C LEU A 227 -2.46 -16.77 -3.96
N ASP A 228 -1.60 -17.65 -4.46
CA ASP A 228 -1.73 -18.29 -5.76
C ASP A 228 -1.43 -19.79 -5.66
N ASP A 229 -1.82 -20.56 -6.67
CA ASP A 229 -1.58 -22.00 -6.79
C ASP A 229 -0.68 -22.35 -7.98
N TYR A 230 0.01 -21.37 -8.54
CA TYR A 230 0.94 -21.57 -9.64
C TYR A 230 2.30 -22.04 -9.11
N TYR A 231 2.72 -23.25 -9.50
CA TYR A 231 3.98 -23.86 -9.13
C TYR A 231 4.68 -24.36 -10.37
N ASN A 232 5.92 -23.94 -10.59
CA ASN A 232 6.66 -24.27 -11.80
C ASN A 232 8.18 -24.15 -11.58
N ASP A 233 8.96 -24.81 -12.44
CA ASP A 233 10.42 -24.76 -12.49
C ASP A 233 11.06 -24.98 -11.11
N GLU A 234 11.83 -24.01 -10.62
CA GLU A 234 12.53 -24.05 -9.35
C GLU A 234 11.59 -24.13 -8.13
N PHE A 235 10.32 -23.80 -8.32
CA PHE A 235 9.30 -23.73 -7.26
C PHE A 235 8.15 -24.72 -7.49
N SER A 236 8.45 -25.91 -8.02
CA SER A 236 7.44 -26.92 -8.37
C SER A 236 6.81 -27.63 -7.16
N ASP A 237 7.44 -27.60 -6.00
CA ASP A 237 6.95 -28.27 -4.78
C ASP A 237 5.99 -27.39 -3.98
N ALA A 238 4.67 -27.62 -4.14
CA ALA A 238 3.62 -26.90 -3.44
C ALA A 238 3.59 -27.15 -1.91
N ASN A 239 4.20 -28.26 -1.44
CA ASN A 239 4.29 -28.51 0.00
C ASN A 239 5.41 -27.67 0.63
N LYS A 240 6.48 -27.43 -0.10
CA LYS A 240 7.62 -26.66 0.37
C LYS A 240 7.39 -25.15 0.23
N TYR A 241 6.85 -24.71 -0.90
CA TYR A 241 6.74 -23.29 -1.23
C TYR A 241 5.34 -22.72 -1.05
N LEU A 242 5.26 -21.46 -0.70
CA LEU A 242 4.08 -20.62 -0.78
C LEU A 242 4.17 -19.81 -2.07
N SER A 243 3.17 -19.92 -2.92
CA SER A 243 3.05 -19.16 -4.16
C SER A 243 2.23 -17.90 -3.96
N LEU A 244 2.73 -16.77 -4.45
CA LEU A 244 2.12 -15.45 -4.39
C LEU A 244 2.03 -14.86 -5.79
N LYS A 245 0.86 -14.43 -6.20
CA LYS A 245 0.71 -13.59 -7.39
C LYS A 245 0.96 -12.14 -7.01
N LEU A 246 1.95 -11.54 -7.64
CA LEU A 246 2.30 -10.14 -7.55
C LEU A 246 1.74 -9.40 -8.77
N THR A 247 0.90 -8.40 -8.56
CA THR A 247 0.39 -7.56 -9.64
C THR A 247 0.98 -6.16 -9.48
N SER A 248 1.48 -5.59 -10.57
CA SER A 248 2.06 -4.23 -10.59
C SER A 248 1.05 -3.16 -10.17
N PRO A 249 1.50 -2.00 -9.66
CA PRO A 249 0.61 -0.91 -9.24
C PRO A 249 -0.35 -0.41 -10.33
N ASP A 250 0.08 -0.45 -11.60
CA ASP A 250 -0.75 -0.13 -12.77
C ASP A 250 -1.70 -1.25 -13.20
N ASN A 251 -1.58 -2.44 -12.60
CA ASN A 251 -2.32 -3.66 -12.92
C ASN A 251 -2.08 -4.23 -14.33
N GLU A 252 -1.03 -3.79 -15.01
CA GLU A 252 -0.73 -4.22 -16.39
C GLU A 252 0.13 -5.50 -16.42
N ASN A 253 0.94 -5.71 -15.38
CA ASN A 253 1.90 -6.81 -15.32
C ASN A 253 1.72 -7.64 -14.06
N PHE A 254 2.04 -8.93 -14.15
CA PHE A 254 2.09 -9.80 -12.98
C PHE A 254 3.30 -10.75 -13.02
N LEU A 255 3.78 -11.10 -11.84
CA LEU A 255 4.83 -12.10 -11.60
C LEU A 255 4.39 -13.00 -10.44
N ASN A 256 5.04 -14.13 -10.27
CA ASN A 256 4.86 -14.99 -9.11
C ASN A 256 6.11 -14.92 -8.22
N ALA A 257 5.90 -14.77 -6.92
CA ALA A 257 6.98 -14.85 -5.94
C ALA A 257 6.76 -15.99 -4.96
N TYR A 258 7.86 -16.55 -4.51
CA TYR A 258 7.86 -17.74 -3.67
C TYR A 258 8.72 -17.53 -2.43
N CYS A 259 8.26 -18.05 -1.32
CA CYS A 259 9.05 -18.25 -0.11
C CYS A 259 8.76 -19.65 0.45
N GLU A 260 9.63 -20.17 1.30
CA GLU A 260 9.34 -21.42 2.00
C GLU A 260 8.13 -21.23 2.92
N ARG A 261 7.19 -22.16 2.85
CA ARG A 261 5.90 -22.10 3.55
C ARG A 261 6.06 -21.97 5.06
N GLU A 262 7.00 -22.72 5.64
CA GLU A 262 7.29 -22.74 7.07
C GLU A 262 8.33 -21.69 7.51
N SER A 263 8.79 -20.85 6.57
CA SER A 263 9.71 -19.76 6.90
C SER A 263 9.00 -18.63 7.69
N THR A 264 9.80 -17.76 8.31
CA THR A 264 9.30 -16.54 8.97
C THR A 264 8.44 -15.69 8.03
N ILE A 265 8.85 -15.56 6.76
CA ILE A 265 8.10 -14.81 5.72
C ILE A 265 6.79 -15.53 5.39
N GLY A 266 6.83 -16.84 5.14
CA GLY A 266 5.66 -17.65 4.80
C GLY A 266 4.60 -17.60 5.89
N ASN A 267 5.01 -17.83 7.14
CA ASN A 267 4.13 -17.76 8.31
C ASN A 267 3.50 -16.36 8.50
N TRP A 268 4.28 -15.30 8.28
CA TRP A 268 3.79 -13.93 8.39
C TRP A 268 2.72 -13.64 7.32
N ILE A 269 2.97 -14.06 6.06
CA ILE A 269 2.04 -13.84 4.94
C ILE A 269 0.76 -14.65 5.15
N LEU A 270 0.85 -15.92 5.55
CA LEU A 270 -0.33 -16.75 5.83
C LEU A 270 -1.19 -16.20 6.96
N ALA A 271 -0.57 -15.61 7.99
CA ALA A 271 -1.29 -14.95 9.07
C ALA A 271 -2.00 -13.67 8.61
N ASP A 272 -1.52 -13.02 7.55
CA ASP A 272 -2.07 -11.76 7.04
C ASP A 272 -3.06 -11.95 5.87
N LEU A 273 -2.79 -12.87 4.93
CA LEU A 273 -3.64 -13.15 3.77
C LEU A 273 -4.59 -14.33 3.97
N GLY A 274 -4.42 -15.12 5.04
CA GLY A 274 -5.14 -16.38 5.24
C GLY A 274 -4.41 -17.57 4.62
N THR A 275 -5.05 -18.74 4.65
CA THR A 275 -4.44 -20.01 4.24
C THR A 275 -4.93 -20.55 2.90
N GLU A 276 -5.96 -19.94 2.32
CA GLU A 276 -6.60 -20.43 1.10
C GLU A 276 -6.10 -19.70 -0.15
N ALA A 277 -5.50 -20.42 -1.09
CA ALA A 277 -5.00 -19.87 -2.36
C ALA A 277 -6.12 -19.24 -3.23
N ASN A 278 -7.36 -19.67 -3.05
CA ASN A 278 -8.55 -19.11 -3.73
C ASN A 278 -9.17 -17.92 -2.99
N SER A 279 -8.54 -17.42 -1.93
CA SER A 279 -8.98 -16.20 -1.26
C SER A 279 -9.00 -15.04 -2.25
N SER A 280 -10.11 -14.32 -2.29
CA SER A 280 -10.23 -13.06 -3.04
C SER A 280 -9.46 -11.91 -2.38
N LEU A 281 -8.79 -12.16 -1.27
CA LEU A 281 -8.07 -11.14 -0.51
C LEU A 281 -6.82 -10.70 -1.26
N VAL A 282 -6.80 -9.44 -1.66
CA VAL A 282 -5.67 -8.76 -2.30
C VAL A 282 -5.23 -7.62 -1.40
N LYS A 283 -3.93 -7.56 -1.09
CA LYS A 283 -3.35 -6.47 -0.29
C LYS A 283 -2.13 -5.87 -0.99
N GLY A 284 -1.87 -4.60 -0.72
CA GLY A 284 -0.63 -3.95 -1.14
C GLY A 284 0.51 -4.30 -0.20
N TYR A 285 1.65 -4.72 -0.75
CA TYR A 285 2.87 -5.01 0.01
C TYR A 285 4.07 -4.27 -0.58
N THR A 286 5.06 -4.04 0.26
CA THR A 286 6.41 -3.64 -0.14
C THR A 286 7.35 -4.80 0.12
N LEU A 287 7.99 -5.29 -0.93
CA LEU A 287 8.72 -6.55 -0.97
C LEU A 287 10.13 -6.36 -1.53
N TRP A 288 11.08 -7.15 -1.04
CA TRP A 288 12.35 -7.38 -1.71
C TRP A 288 12.31 -8.72 -2.43
N VAL A 289 12.51 -8.69 -3.74
CA VAL A 289 12.47 -9.87 -4.61
C VAL A 289 13.73 -9.98 -5.43
N SER A 290 14.08 -11.21 -5.82
CA SER A 290 15.18 -11.50 -6.76
C SER A 290 14.84 -12.71 -7.59
N TYR A 291 15.51 -12.89 -8.73
CA TYR A 291 15.48 -14.19 -9.39
C TYR A 291 16.43 -15.17 -8.70
N PRO A 292 16.12 -16.50 -8.72
CA PRO A 292 17.10 -17.50 -8.38
C PRO A 292 18.26 -17.46 -9.38
N PRO A 293 19.47 -17.92 -9.00
CA PRO A 293 20.53 -18.17 -9.97
C PRO A 293 20.03 -19.09 -11.08
N ASP A 294 20.39 -18.78 -12.33
CA ASP A 294 20.03 -19.57 -13.52
C ASP A 294 18.51 -19.77 -13.72
N ALA A 295 17.70 -18.76 -13.33
CA ALA A 295 16.25 -18.80 -13.41
C ALA A 295 15.75 -19.18 -14.80
N LYS A 296 15.02 -20.29 -14.91
CA LYS A 296 14.40 -20.77 -16.15
C LYS A 296 13.21 -19.92 -16.53
N SER A 297 12.35 -19.64 -15.55
CA SER A 297 11.17 -18.82 -15.76
C SER A 297 11.50 -17.32 -15.68
N SER A 298 10.84 -16.52 -16.52
CA SER A 298 10.83 -15.04 -16.39
C SER A 298 9.72 -14.54 -15.45
N ARG A 299 8.97 -15.45 -14.83
CA ARG A 299 7.83 -15.12 -13.96
C ARG A 299 8.03 -15.51 -12.50
N CYS A 300 9.00 -16.36 -12.18
CA CYS A 300 9.16 -16.95 -10.85
C CYS A 300 10.31 -16.29 -10.09
N LEU A 301 10.00 -15.63 -9.00
CA LEU A 301 10.90 -14.85 -8.16
C LEU A 301 11.06 -15.49 -6.78
N ASN A 302 12.21 -15.33 -6.16
CA ASN A 302 12.34 -15.46 -4.71
C ASN A 302 11.76 -14.24 -4.01
N LEU A 303 10.92 -14.44 -3.01
CA LEU A 303 10.61 -13.44 -2.02
C LEU A 303 11.69 -13.44 -0.95
N VAL A 304 12.56 -12.43 -1.00
CA VAL A 304 13.76 -12.36 -0.15
C VAL A 304 13.44 -11.77 1.23
N ARG A 305 12.54 -10.77 1.24
CA ARG A 305 12.15 -10.06 2.47
C ARG A 305 10.80 -9.36 2.27
N LEU A 306 10.04 -9.28 3.34
CA LEU A 306 8.86 -8.43 3.45
C LEU A 306 9.26 -7.11 4.14
N ALA A 307 9.28 -6.00 3.41
CA ALA A 307 9.60 -4.69 3.97
C ALA A 307 8.42 -4.07 4.72
N ALA A 308 7.21 -4.21 4.17
CA ALA A 308 5.98 -3.79 4.84
C ALA A 308 4.76 -4.55 4.30
N GLY A 309 3.76 -4.82 5.15
CA GLY A 309 2.45 -5.35 4.76
C GLY A 309 1.53 -4.28 4.16
N ARG A 310 2.08 -3.26 3.55
CA ARG A 310 1.41 -2.13 2.87
C ARG A 310 2.42 -1.38 2.00
N TRP A 311 1.95 -0.44 1.19
CA TRP A 311 2.87 0.41 0.39
C TRP A 311 3.50 1.54 1.21
N LEU A 312 2.78 2.04 2.20
CA LEU A 312 3.30 3.04 3.13
C LEU A 312 4.31 2.40 4.09
N ILE A 313 5.53 2.91 4.10
CA ILE A 313 6.56 2.54 5.08
C ILE A 313 6.63 3.63 6.14
N VAL A 314 6.34 3.27 7.38
CA VAL A 314 6.51 4.15 8.54
C VAL A 314 7.67 3.62 9.35
N PRO A 315 8.76 4.40 9.53
CA PRO A 315 9.86 4.00 10.39
C PRO A 315 9.39 3.79 11.81
N GLN A 316 9.74 2.66 12.40
CA GLN A 316 9.47 2.43 13.82
C GLN A 316 10.36 3.36 14.65
N LYS A 317 9.78 4.07 15.59
CA LYS A 317 10.55 4.83 16.59
C LYS A 317 11.22 3.82 17.52
N LYS A 318 12.55 3.77 17.49
CA LYS A 318 13.36 3.00 18.42
C LYS A 318 13.25 3.59 19.83
#